data_df39124b78c254c33771d60a16730c74
#
_entry.id   df39124b78c254c33771d60a16730c74
#
_cell.length_a   1.000
_cell.length_b   1.000
_cell.length_c   1.000
_cell.angle_alpha   90.00
_cell.angle_beta   90.00
_cell.angle_gamma   90.00
#
_symmetry.space_group_name_H-M   'P 1'
#
loop_
_entity.id
_entity.type
_entity.pdbx_description
1 polymer ?
#
loop_
_entity_poly.entity_id
_entity_poly.type
_entity_poly.pdbx_seq_one_letter_code
_entity_poly.pdbx_strand_id
1 'polypeptide(L)'
;MLRLLFTTEDNVHQMTVVTDGIDSQMKVFVTESLYGDVEYYKGLGIVIEPGHTYNIGQFKEWAFKALVKLISYPEGFGEEGAVLSDVQEVVEYVLETKEPTLNFPAKGGDDMCVVTSSKQTFKNGQPVGHPEGVPVTFSISGAGFKVDGGGQVTVDENPNNTARKAVVTVKQNESGKTLQITCNQAASTVTYEYALTVDPTAVTFDGAGGEKLVTVTSTRTKVLNGVKQQAESYPTNIELAGEGFSYEVSGNNYNLKAEENTGTSQRTGKATISQEGGKTVQMNLTQNAATVTYDYALTADLQTIQFAAAGETKSLQVVSTRQKKVNGKNDGSPMTVGYTTVVSGTGFTKGSTEYSVVAEVNTGAQRTGTAVVTAVEGDKKATVNLTQLAGA
;
A
#
# COMPACT_ATOMS: atom_id res chain seq x y z
N MET A 1 -43.31 -41.07 -39.32
CA MET A 1 -44.51 -41.84 -39.13
C MET A 1 -44.16 -43.30 -39.40
N LEU A 2 -44.10 -44.14 -38.36
CA LEU A 2 -43.85 -45.56 -38.48
C LEU A 2 -45.22 -46.26 -38.51
N ARG A 3 -45.51 -46.94 -39.56
CA ARG A 3 -46.72 -47.78 -39.61
C ARG A 3 -46.29 -49.25 -39.53
N LEU A 4 -46.76 -49.92 -38.46
CA LEU A 4 -46.65 -51.36 -38.33
C LEU A 4 -47.95 -51.94 -38.76
N LEU A 5 -48.00 -52.66 -39.87
CA LEU A 5 -49.14 -53.37 -40.41
C LEU A 5 -48.95 -54.84 -40.10
N PHE A 6 -49.92 -55.41 -39.30
CA PHE A 6 -49.98 -56.83 -39.04
C PHE A 6 -51.15 -57.35 -39.81
N THR A 7 -50.95 -58.36 -40.67
CA THR A 7 -51.99 -59.09 -41.37
C THR A 7 -52.02 -60.48 -40.80
N THR A 8 -53.16 -60.87 -40.19
CA THR A 8 -53.54 -62.26 -40.01
C THR A 8 -54.48 -62.63 -41.16
N GLU A 9 -54.65 -63.94 -41.46
CA GLU A 9 -55.46 -64.38 -42.61
C GLU A 9 -56.85 -63.75 -42.66
N ASP A 10 -57.40 -63.27 -41.55
CA ASP A 10 -58.75 -62.72 -41.47
C ASP A 10 -58.84 -61.23 -41.01
N ASN A 11 -57.80 -60.61 -40.54
CA ASN A 11 -57.83 -59.23 -40.04
C ASN A 11 -56.51 -58.49 -40.16
N VAL A 12 -56.57 -57.22 -40.56
CA VAL A 12 -55.44 -56.29 -40.60
C VAL A 12 -55.36 -55.56 -39.25
N HIS A 13 -54.39 -55.86 -38.50
CA HIS A 13 -54.08 -55.10 -37.29
C HIS A 13 -53.09 -53.94 -37.62
N GLN A 14 -53.53 -52.73 -37.38
CA GLN A 14 -52.75 -51.59 -37.70
C GLN A 14 -52.35 -50.87 -36.39
N MET A 15 -51.09 -50.90 -36.05
CA MET A 15 -50.49 -49.97 -35.06
C MET A 15 -49.86 -48.81 -35.77
N THR A 16 -50.41 -47.63 -35.61
CA THR A 16 -49.81 -46.44 -36.15
C THR A 16 -49.07 -45.75 -35.04
N VAL A 17 -47.73 -45.73 -35.17
CA VAL A 17 -46.86 -44.92 -34.27
C VAL A 17 -46.58 -43.62 -35.01
N VAL A 18 -47.12 -42.51 -34.52
CA VAL A 18 -46.85 -41.19 -35.07
C VAL A 18 -45.69 -40.60 -34.30
N THR A 19 -44.56 -40.47 -34.97
CA THR A 19 -43.39 -39.75 -34.40
C THR A 19 -43.36 -38.34 -34.96
N ASP A 20 -43.69 -37.37 -34.13
CA ASP A 20 -43.39 -35.96 -34.43
C ASP A 20 -42.03 -35.59 -33.73
N GLY A 21 -40.97 -35.83 -34.47
CA GLY A 21 -39.63 -35.53 -33.93
C GLY A 21 -39.17 -36.54 -32.85
N ILE A 22 -37.92 -36.39 -32.43
CA ILE A 22 -37.25 -37.30 -31.48
C ILE A 22 -37.63 -37.00 -30.01
N ASP A 23 -38.53 -36.06 -29.77
CA ASP A 23 -38.91 -35.74 -28.41
C ASP A 23 -40.33 -36.25 -28.05
N SER A 24 -40.55 -36.41 -26.80
CA SER A 24 -41.64 -36.79 -25.92
C SER A 24 -43.11 -36.87 -26.47
N GLN A 25 -43.34 -36.76 -27.78
CA GLN A 25 -44.72 -36.69 -28.35
C GLN A 25 -45.13 -37.87 -29.24
N MET A 26 -44.44 -38.99 -29.14
CA MET A 26 -44.87 -40.19 -29.82
C MET A 26 -46.21 -40.67 -29.22
N LYS A 27 -47.24 -40.71 -30.03
CA LYS A 27 -48.57 -41.21 -29.60
C LYS A 27 -48.85 -42.54 -30.28
N VAL A 28 -49.25 -43.50 -29.47
CA VAL A 28 -49.71 -44.79 -29.96
C VAL A 28 -51.20 -44.81 -29.84
N PHE A 29 -51.90 -44.98 -30.96
CA PHE A 29 -53.33 -45.19 -31.00
C PHE A 29 -53.63 -46.68 -31.08
N VAL A 30 -54.41 -47.19 -30.12
CA VAL A 30 -54.78 -48.59 -30.04
C VAL A 30 -56.17 -48.79 -30.68
N THR A 31 -56.23 -49.62 -31.70
CA THR A 31 -57.50 -50.00 -32.34
C THR A 31 -58.13 -51.18 -31.63
N GLU A 32 -59.49 -51.37 -31.77
CA GLU A 32 -60.21 -52.52 -31.19
C GLU A 32 -59.66 -53.87 -31.63
N SER A 33 -59.07 -53.95 -32.82
CA SER A 33 -58.46 -55.16 -33.34
C SER A 33 -57.18 -55.60 -32.61
N LEU A 34 -56.49 -54.68 -31.91
CA LEU A 34 -55.36 -55.03 -31.05
C LEU A 34 -55.76 -55.50 -29.66
N TYR A 35 -57.07 -55.37 -29.31
CA TYR A 35 -57.56 -55.70 -27.96
C TYR A 35 -57.62 -57.22 -27.73
N GLY A 36 -57.75 -58.06 -28.80
CA GLY A 36 -57.71 -59.51 -28.69
C GLY A 36 -56.41 -60.07 -28.08
N ASP A 37 -55.32 -59.32 -28.14
CA ASP A 37 -54.03 -59.76 -27.66
C ASP A 37 -53.69 -59.18 -26.27
N VAL A 38 -54.66 -58.70 -25.51
CA VAL A 38 -54.51 -58.06 -24.20
C VAL A 38 -53.68 -58.89 -23.21
N GLU A 39 -53.86 -60.19 -23.23
CA GLU A 39 -53.17 -61.12 -22.34
C GLU A 39 -51.64 -61.16 -22.65
N TYR A 40 -51.31 -61.03 -23.93
CA TYR A 40 -49.92 -60.95 -24.37
C TYR A 40 -49.28 -59.69 -23.88
N TYR A 41 -49.94 -58.54 -24.01
CA TYR A 41 -49.41 -57.25 -23.53
C TYR A 41 -49.34 -57.18 -22.00
N LYS A 42 -50.32 -57.83 -21.28
CA LYS A 42 -50.20 -57.95 -19.82
C LYS A 42 -48.98 -58.72 -19.38
N GLY A 43 -48.57 -59.75 -20.10
CA GLY A 43 -47.35 -60.49 -19.83
C GLY A 43 -46.10 -59.65 -19.95
N LEU A 44 -46.18 -58.52 -20.64
CA LEU A 44 -45.11 -57.51 -20.77
C LEU A 44 -45.24 -56.41 -19.71
N GLY A 45 -46.24 -56.45 -18.83
CA GLY A 45 -46.48 -55.41 -17.82
C GLY A 45 -47.13 -54.13 -18.39
N ILE A 46 -47.72 -54.22 -19.59
CA ILE A 46 -48.32 -53.09 -20.29
C ILE A 46 -49.86 -53.18 -20.16
N VAL A 47 -50.49 -52.14 -19.62
CA VAL A 47 -51.95 -51.99 -19.59
C VAL A 47 -52.39 -51.07 -20.72
N ILE A 48 -53.00 -51.61 -21.76
CA ILE A 48 -53.46 -50.88 -22.95
C ILE A 48 -55.00 -51.04 -23.03
N GLU A 49 -55.72 -49.92 -23.18
CA GLU A 49 -57.16 -49.87 -23.32
C GLU A 49 -57.51 -49.39 -24.73
N PRO A 50 -58.50 -50.08 -25.43
CA PRO A 50 -58.90 -49.66 -26.74
C PRO A 50 -59.50 -48.27 -26.78
N GLY A 51 -59.29 -47.56 -27.89
CA GLY A 51 -59.79 -46.20 -28.07
C GLY A 51 -59.05 -45.11 -27.36
N HIS A 52 -57.98 -45.47 -26.67
CA HIS A 52 -57.10 -44.48 -25.96
C HIS A 52 -55.83 -44.18 -26.73
N THR A 53 -55.35 -42.96 -26.58
CA THR A 53 -54.10 -42.52 -27.13
C THR A 53 -53.08 -42.38 -25.99
N TYR A 54 -51.97 -43.06 -26.09
CA TYR A 54 -50.91 -43.07 -25.07
C TYR A 54 -49.69 -42.25 -25.54
N ASN A 55 -49.11 -41.54 -24.62
CA ASN A 55 -47.90 -40.77 -24.90
C ASN A 55 -46.67 -41.66 -24.66
N ILE A 56 -45.86 -41.86 -25.69
CA ILE A 56 -44.69 -42.74 -25.65
C ILE A 56 -43.63 -42.25 -24.66
N GLY A 57 -43.59 -40.97 -24.31
CA GLY A 57 -42.71 -40.51 -23.22
C GLY A 57 -42.89 -41.25 -21.90
N GLN A 58 -44.11 -41.75 -21.63
CA GLN A 58 -44.43 -42.59 -20.46
C GLN A 58 -44.18 -44.11 -20.72
N PHE A 59 -44.01 -44.50 -21.98
CA PHE A 59 -43.96 -45.89 -22.40
C PHE A 59 -42.77 -46.26 -23.27
N LYS A 60 -41.73 -45.42 -23.29
CA LYS A 60 -40.57 -45.56 -24.15
C LYS A 60 -39.98 -46.99 -24.09
N GLU A 61 -39.93 -47.56 -22.91
CA GLU A 61 -39.38 -48.89 -22.67
C GLU A 61 -40.33 -50.02 -23.09
N TRP A 62 -41.63 -49.80 -22.95
CA TRP A 62 -42.61 -50.79 -23.30
C TRP A 62 -42.87 -50.89 -24.81
N ALA A 63 -43.04 -49.76 -25.47
CA ALA A 63 -43.25 -49.73 -26.90
C ALA A 63 -42.14 -50.48 -27.64
N PHE A 64 -40.91 -50.29 -27.14
CA PHE A 64 -39.73 -50.95 -27.68
C PHE A 64 -39.74 -52.47 -27.39
N LYS A 65 -40.05 -52.89 -26.15
CA LYS A 65 -40.18 -54.32 -25.80
C LYS A 65 -41.34 -55.00 -26.51
N ALA A 66 -42.46 -54.34 -26.67
CA ALA A 66 -43.58 -54.82 -27.43
C ALA A 66 -43.27 -55.01 -28.91
N LEU A 67 -42.60 -54.04 -29.51
CA LEU A 67 -42.09 -54.06 -30.89
C LEU A 67 -41.18 -55.27 -31.13
N VAL A 68 -40.16 -55.43 -30.28
CA VAL A 68 -39.19 -56.51 -30.40
C VAL A 68 -39.86 -57.90 -30.28
N LYS A 69 -40.86 -58.05 -29.42
CA LYS A 69 -41.56 -59.31 -29.28
C LYS A 69 -42.55 -59.61 -30.41
N LEU A 70 -43.19 -58.57 -30.92
CA LEU A 70 -44.04 -58.71 -32.11
C LEU A 70 -43.27 -59.19 -33.34
N ILE A 71 -42.01 -58.80 -33.47
CA ILE A 71 -41.11 -59.25 -34.54
C ILE A 71 -40.70 -60.72 -34.39
N SER A 72 -40.56 -61.18 -33.15
CA SER A 72 -40.14 -62.56 -32.86
C SER A 72 -41.30 -63.62 -32.93
N TYR A 73 -42.52 -63.20 -33.27
CA TYR A 73 -43.65 -64.09 -33.37
C TYR A 73 -43.92 -64.55 -34.84
N PRO A 74 -43.61 -65.78 -35.20
CA PRO A 74 -43.66 -66.23 -36.61
C PRO A 74 -45.08 -66.51 -37.09
N GLU A 75 -46.06 -66.60 -36.19
CA GLU A 75 -47.43 -66.88 -36.55
C GLU A 75 -48.31 -65.64 -36.56
N GLY A 76 -48.54 -65.04 -37.70
CA GLY A 76 -49.38 -63.85 -37.84
C GLY A 76 -48.83 -62.67 -38.57
N PHE A 77 -47.62 -62.74 -39.02
CA PHE A 77 -46.97 -61.70 -39.85
C PHE A 77 -46.91 -62.19 -41.31
N GLY A 78 -47.54 -61.47 -42.23
CA GLY A 78 -47.24 -61.62 -43.66
C GLY A 78 -45.82 -61.24 -43.96
N GLU A 79 -45.32 -61.77 -45.07
CA GLU A 79 -43.90 -61.48 -45.51
C GLU A 79 -43.58 -60.00 -45.65
N GLU A 80 -44.60 -59.13 -45.77
CA GLU A 80 -44.42 -57.67 -45.82
C GLU A 80 -44.28 -57.03 -44.45
N GLY A 81 -44.65 -57.73 -43.34
CA GLY A 81 -44.47 -57.24 -41.99
C GLY A 81 -43.09 -57.37 -41.49
N ALA A 82 -42.26 -58.08 -42.21
CA ALA A 82 -40.83 -58.26 -41.82
C ALA A 82 -39.89 -57.12 -42.25
N VAL A 83 -40.42 -56.03 -42.78
CA VAL A 83 -39.58 -54.86 -43.09
C VAL A 83 -39.37 -54.03 -41.80
N LEU A 84 -38.80 -54.66 -40.82
CA LEU A 84 -38.09 -53.99 -39.74
C LEU A 84 -36.67 -53.66 -40.15
N SER A 85 -36.41 -53.56 -41.44
CA SER A 85 -35.16 -53.02 -41.97
C SER A 85 -34.99 -51.52 -41.68
N ASP A 86 -36.07 -50.83 -41.30
CA ASP A 86 -36.02 -49.46 -40.80
C ASP A 86 -36.06 -49.42 -39.26
N VAL A 87 -35.27 -50.25 -38.63
CA VAL A 87 -34.93 -50.08 -37.23
C VAL A 87 -34.23 -48.75 -37.09
N GLN A 88 -34.91 -47.85 -36.48
CA GLN A 88 -34.40 -46.47 -36.30
C GLN A 88 -33.12 -46.52 -35.52
N GLU A 89 -32.10 -46.07 -36.15
CA GLU A 89 -30.85 -45.76 -35.51
C GLU A 89 -31.08 -44.49 -34.69
N VAL A 90 -30.96 -44.58 -33.34
CA VAL A 90 -31.07 -43.44 -32.42
C VAL A 90 -29.69 -43.03 -31.99
N VAL A 91 -29.38 -41.75 -32.16
CA VAL A 91 -28.12 -41.17 -31.66
C VAL A 91 -28.43 -40.39 -30.39
N GLU A 92 -27.89 -40.85 -29.28
CA GLU A 92 -27.94 -40.11 -28.02
C GLU A 92 -26.67 -39.27 -27.84
N TYR A 93 -26.88 -38.03 -27.43
CA TYR A 93 -25.80 -37.07 -27.21
C TYR A 93 -25.65 -36.78 -25.73
N VAL A 94 -24.38 -36.78 -25.25
CA VAL A 94 -23.98 -36.39 -23.90
C VAL A 94 -23.21 -35.11 -23.97
N LEU A 95 -23.55 -34.12 -23.15
CA LEU A 95 -22.78 -32.92 -22.91
C LEU A 95 -22.88 -32.59 -21.43
N GLU A 96 -21.81 -32.77 -20.69
CA GLU A 96 -21.77 -32.60 -19.23
C GLU A 96 -20.43 -32.09 -18.74
N THR A 97 -20.38 -31.55 -17.53
CA THR A 97 -19.19 -31.20 -16.80
C THR A 97 -19.30 -31.63 -15.36
N LYS A 98 -18.18 -31.99 -14.75
CA LYS A 98 -18.06 -32.23 -13.31
C LYS A 98 -17.74 -30.94 -12.55
N GLU A 99 -17.30 -29.90 -13.26
CA GLU A 99 -16.89 -28.61 -12.71
C GLU A 99 -17.74 -27.48 -13.29
N PRO A 100 -18.99 -27.31 -12.79
CA PRO A 100 -19.90 -26.28 -13.31
C PRO A 100 -19.50 -24.86 -12.90
N THR A 101 -18.44 -24.72 -12.10
CA THR A 101 -17.97 -23.42 -11.61
C THR A 101 -16.44 -23.36 -11.57
N LEU A 102 -15.88 -22.33 -12.16
CA LEU A 102 -14.48 -21.97 -12.07
C LEU A 102 -14.32 -20.74 -11.16
N ASN A 103 -13.30 -20.73 -10.28
CA ASN A 103 -13.08 -19.65 -9.34
C ASN A 103 -11.69 -19.06 -9.53
N PHE A 104 -11.62 -17.76 -9.76
CA PHE A 104 -10.40 -17.02 -10.02
C PHE A 104 -10.10 -16.04 -8.89
N PRO A 105 -8.82 -15.89 -8.51
CA PRO A 105 -8.41 -14.82 -7.60
C PRO A 105 -8.57 -13.45 -8.27
N ALA A 106 -8.55 -12.38 -7.46
CA ALA A 106 -8.66 -11.02 -7.98
C ALA A 106 -7.57 -10.65 -8.98
N LYS A 107 -6.35 -11.18 -8.81
CA LYS A 107 -5.23 -10.95 -9.75
C LYS A 107 -5.41 -11.57 -11.13
N GLY A 108 -6.49 -12.35 -11.34
CA GLY A 108 -6.72 -13.10 -12.57
C GLY A 108 -5.99 -14.44 -12.60
N GLY A 109 -5.90 -15.04 -13.78
CA GLY A 109 -5.27 -16.32 -14.01
C GLY A 109 -5.99 -17.13 -15.09
N ASP A 110 -5.60 -18.38 -15.22
CA ASP A 110 -6.13 -19.31 -16.23
C ASP A 110 -6.72 -20.55 -15.56
N ASP A 111 -7.77 -21.10 -16.16
CA ASP A 111 -8.35 -22.38 -15.78
C ASP A 111 -9.04 -23.02 -17.00
N MET A 112 -9.31 -24.32 -16.95
CA MET A 112 -9.83 -25.09 -18.07
C MET A 112 -11.27 -25.54 -17.85
N CYS A 113 -12.14 -25.32 -18.83
CA CYS A 113 -13.47 -25.91 -18.88
C CYS A 113 -13.36 -27.39 -19.25
N VAL A 114 -13.45 -28.28 -18.26
CA VAL A 114 -13.44 -29.73 -18.51
C VAL A 114 -14.86 -30.21 -18.81
N VAL A 115 -15.08 -30.64 -20.05
CA VAL A 115 -16.40 -31.12 -20.49
C VAL A 115 -16.30 -32.50 -21.12
N THR A 116 -17.33 -33.32 -20.92
CA THR A 116 -17.54 -34.56 -21.63
C THR A 116 -18.56 -34.29 -22.75
N SER A 117 -18.17 -34.52 -23.99
CA SER A 117 -19.05 -34.36 -25.16
C SER A 117 -18.93 -35.58 -26.04
N SER A 118 -19.99 -36.33 -26.14
CA SER A 118 -20.03 -37.58 -26.92
C SER A 118 -21.37 -37.85 -27.55
N LYS A 119 -21.41 -38.76 -28.49
CA LYS A 119 -22.60 -39.40 -29.04
C LYS A 119 -22.48 -40.92 -28.99
N GLN A 120 -23.59 -41.58 -28.78
CA GLN A 120 -23.69 -43.02 -28.84
C GLN A 120 -24.84 -43.39 -29.77
N THR A 121 -24.53 -44.21 -30.77
CA THR A 121 -25.55 -44.77 -31.65
C THR A 121 -26.12 -46.02 -31.05
N PHE A 122 -27.47 -46.13 -31.09
CA PHE A 122 -28.20 -47.30 -30.66
C PHE A 122 -28.97 -47.87 -31.85
N LYS A 123 -28.89 -49.18 -32.02
CA LYS A 123 -29.73 -49.94 -32.94
C LYS A 123 -30.56 -50.96 -32.13
N ASN A 124 -31.83 -50.88 -32.25
CA ASN A 124 -32.76 -51.73 -31.46
C ASN A 124 -32.52 -51.61 -29.94
N GLY A 125 -32.15 -50.39 -29.44
CA GLY A 125 -31.86 -50.15 -28.04
C GLY A 125 -30.51 -50.71 -27.54
N GLN A 126 -29.73 -51.34 -28.42
CA GLN A 126 -28.40 -51.83 -28.11
C GLN A 126 -27.35 -50.84 -28.62
N PRO A 127 -26.33 -50.50 -27.83
CA PRO A 127 -25.28 -49.60 -28.27
C PRO A 127 -24.49 -50.22 -29.41
N VAL A 128 -24.20 -49.44 -30.43
CA VAL A 128 -23.38 -49.82 -31.57
C VAL A 128 -22.02 -49.11 -31.44
N GLY A 129 -20.98 -49.93 -31.26
CA GLY A 129 -19.62 -49.40 -31.07
C GLY A 129 -19.43 -48.77 -29.68
N HIS A 130 -18.41 -47.93 -29.60
CA HIS A 130 -18.12 -47.13 -28.41
C HIS A 130 -18.64 -45.69 -28.62
N PRO A 131 -18.89 -44.92 -27.50
CA PRO A 131 -19.21 -43.50 -27.62
C PRO A 131 -18.11 -42.75 -28.41
N GLU A 132 -18.56 -41.95 -29.37
CA GLU A 132 -17.66 -41.09 -30.18
C GLU A 132 -17.66 -39.68 -29.64
N GLY A 133 -16.47 -39.05 -29.62
CA GLY A 133 -16.33 -37.64 -29.23
C GLY A 133 -17.04 -36.71 -30.22
N VAL A 134 -17.79 -35.75 -29.71
CA VAL A 134 -18.45 -34.70 -30.52
C VAL A 134 -17.75 -33.34 -30.24
N PRO A 135 -17.28 -32.64 -31.27
CA PRO A 135 -16.68 -31.33 -31.11
C PRO A 135 -17.61 -30.31 -30.44
N VAL A 136 -17.04 -29.45 -29.62
CA VAL A 136 -17.77 -28.36 -28.96
C VAL A 136 -17.17 -27.01 -29.34
N THR A 137 -17.95 -25.96 -29.20
CA THR A 137 -17.54 -24.58 -29.30
C THR A 137 -17.77 -23.88 -27.95
N PHE A 138 -16.83 -23.01 -27.59
CA PHE A 138 -16.88 -22.24 -26.36
C PHE A 138 -17.15 -20.76 -26.68
N SER A 139 -17.99 -20.12 -25.89
CA SER A 139 -18.19 -18.68 -25.89
C SER A 139 -18.33 -18.20 -24.46
N ILE A 140 -17.91 -16.97 -24.18
CA ILE A 140 -17.98 -16.39 -22.85
C ILE A 140 -18.61 -15.01 -22.89
N SER A 141 -19.41 -14.69 -21.86
CA SER A 141 -19.96 -13.36 -21.63
C SER A 141 -19.45 -12.83 -20.29
N GLY A 142 -18.88 -11.62 -20.28
CA GLY A 142 -18.37 -10.97 -19.07
C GLY A 142 -17.08 -10.18 -19.36
N ALA A 143 -17.01 -8.95 -18.86
CA ALA A 143 -15.85 -8.10 -19.08
C ALA A 143 -14.62 -8.64 -18.32
N GLY A 144 -13.47 -8.71 -19.02
CA GLY A 144 -12.21 -9.20 -18.46
C GLY A 144 -12.07 -10.72 -18.39
N PHE A 145 -12.99 -11.45 -19.06
CA PHE A 145 -12.92 -12.90 -19.23
C PHE A 145 -12.81 -13.24 -20.72
N LYS A 146 -12.00 -14.22 -21.05
CA LYS A 146 -11.79 -14.75 -22.41
C LYS A 146 -11.82 -16.26 -22.36
N VAL A 147 -12.30 -16.90 -23.41
CA VAL A 147 -12.19 -18.34 -23.58
C VAL A 147 -11.65 -18.62 -24.97
N ASP A 148 -10.76 -19.57 -25.08
CA ASP A 148 -10.23 -20.03 -26.39
C ASP A 148 -11.03 -21.23 -26.95
N GLY A 149 -10.64 -21.68 -28.15
CA GLY A 149 -11.28 -22.82 -28.82
C GLY A 149 -11.06 -24.16 -28.12
N GLY A 150 -10.10 -24.26 -27.21
CA GLY A 150 -9.81 -25.45 -26.39
C GLY A 150 -10.55 -25.46 -25.07
N GLY A 151 -11.24 -24.37 -24.71
CA GLY A 151 -11.95 -24.22 -23.43
C GLY A 151 -11.10 -23.65 -22.30
N GLN A 152 -9.89 -23.13 -22.60
CA GLN A 152 -9.09 -22.41 -21.59
C GLN A 152 -9.70 -21.03 -21.35
N VAL A 153 -10.06 -20.76 -20.10
CA VAL A 153 -10.56 -19.47 -19.65
C VAL A 153 -9.41 -18.69 -19.08
N THR A 154 -9.17 -17.50 -19.64
CA THR A 154 -8.18 -16.52 -19.16
C THR A 154 -8.93 -15.32 -18.57
N VAL A 155 -8.53 -14.89 -17.37
CA VAL A 155 -9.19 -13.82 -16.63
C VAL A 155 -8.19 -12.73 -16.29
N ASP A 156 -8.47 -11.51 -16.75
CA ASP A 156 -7.67 -10.33 -16.44
C ASP A 156 -7.80 -9.93 -14.95
N GLU A 157 -6.83 -9.18 -14.40
CA GLU A 157 -6.93 -8.65 -13.04
C GLU A 157 -8.24 -7.87 -12.82
N ASN A 158 -8.90 -8.13 -11.70
CA ASN A 158 -10.05 -7.35 -11.25
C ASN A 158 -9.56 -6.12 -10.47
N PRO A 159 -9.65 -4.90 -11.02
CA PRO A 159 -9.21 -3.70 -10.32
C PRO A 159 -10.24 -3.19 -9.28
N ASN A 160 -11.44 -3.77 -9.26
CA ASN A 160 -12.55 -3.28 -8.45
C ASN A 160 -12.67 -4.05 -7.12
N ASN A 161 -13.18 -3.36 -6.11
CA ASN A 161 -13.46 -3.95 -4.80
C ASN A 161 -14.76 -4.79 -4.74
N THR A 162 -15.31 -5.12 -5.91
CA THR A 162 -16.48 -5.99 -6.06
C THR A 162 -16.12 -7.22 -6.88
N ALA A 163 -16.62 -8.38 -6.47
CA ALA A 163 -16.50 -9.62 -7.23
C ALA A 163 -17.23 -9.48 -8.57
N ARG A 164 -16.74 -10.16 -9.60
CA ARG A 164 -17.40 -10.21 -10.91
C ARG A 164 -17.60 -11.64 -11.38
N LYS A 165 -18.53 -11.80 -12.31
CA LYS A 165 -18.92 -13.11 -12.85
C LYS A 165 -18.98 -13.08 -14.37
N ALA A 166 -18.74 -14.24 -14.96
CA ALA A 166 -18.97 -14.52 -16.37
C ALA A 166 -19.59 -15.91 -16.53
N VAL A 167 -20.12 -16.19 -17.69
CA VAL A 167 -20.67 -17.51 -18.02
C VAL A 167 -20.05 -17.99 -19.33
N VAL A 168 -19.40 -19.14 -19.27
CA VAL A 168 -19.00 -19.87 -20.46
C VAL A 168 -20.19 -20.70 -20.95
N THR A 169 -20.58 -20.51 -22.18
CA THR A 169 -21.53 -21.36 -22.87
C THR A 169 -20.78 -22.33 -23.77
N VAL A 170 -20.89 -23.60 -23.48
CA VAL A 170 -20.37 -24.70 -24.29
C VAL A 170 -21.51 -25.20 -25.17
N LYS A 171 -21.31 -25.24 -26.47
CA LYS A 171 -22.28 -25.75 -27.46
C LYS A 171 -21.70 -26.96 -28.17
N GLN A 172 -22.43 -28.08 -28.14
CA GLN A 172 -22.12 -29.27 -28.89
C GLN A 172 -22.52 -29.06 -30.36
N ASN A 173 -21.58 -29.24 -31.29
CA ASN A 173 -21.76 -28.80 -32.69
C ASN A 173 -22.82 -29.60 -33.45
N GLU A 174 -22.93 -30.90 -33.19
CA GLU A 174 -23.88 -31.78 -33.93
C GLU A 174 -25.30 -31.72 -33.36
N SER A 175 -25.45 -31.81 -32.04
CA SER A 175 -26.76 -31.83 -31.39
C SER A 175 -27.35 -30.46 -31.09
N GLY A 176 -26.48 -29.43 -31.04
CA GLY A 176 -26.87 -28.10 -30.59
C GLY A 176 -27.10 -27.98 -29.08
N LYS A 177 -26.90 -29.06 -28.30
CA LYS A 177 -26.98 -29.00 -26.82
C LYS A 177 -26.02 -27.94 -26.28
N THR A 178 -26.47 -27.27 -25.21
CA THR A 178 -25.66 -26.26 -24.54
C THR A 178 -25.48 -26.59 -23.06
N LEU A 179 -24.34 -26.23 -22.52
CA LEU A 179 -23.97 -26.32 -21.11
C LEU A 179 -23.40 -24.98 -20.65
N GLN A 180 -23.71 -24.58 -19.44
CA GLN A 180 -23.17 -23.34 -18.84
C GLN A 180 -22.19 -23.66 -17.71
N ILE A 181 -21.04 -22.98 -17.71
CA ILE A 181 -20.04 -23.01 -16.64
C ILE A 181 -19.91 -21.59 -16.10
N THR A 182 -20.13 -21.40 -14.81
CA THR A 182 -20.03 -20.11 -14.15
C THR A 182 -18.57 -19.81 -13.78
N CYS A 183 -18.05 -18.67 -14.19
CA CYS A 183 -16.74 -18.17 -13.78
C CYS A 183 -16.94 -17.06 -12.75
N ASN A 184 -16.44 -17.27 -11.53
CA ASN A 184 -16.45 -16.26 -10.47
C ASN A 184 -15.03 -15.70 -10.32
N GLN A 185 -14.92 -14.39 -10.18
CA GLN A 185 -13.64 -13.77 -9.81
C GLN A 185 -13.81 -12.94 -8.54
N ALA A 186 -12.88 -13.12 -7.60
CA ALA A 186 -12.87 -12.40 -6.34
C ALA A 186 -12.74 -10.87 -6.53
N ALA A 187 -13.26 -10.13 -5.57
CA ALA A 187 -13.01 -8.70 -5.45
C ALA A 187 -11.54 -8.41 -5.18
N SER A 188 -11.04 -7.27 -5.67
CA SER A 188 -9.69 -6.83 -5.35
C SER A 188 -9.58 -6.41 -3.89
N THR A 189 -8.41 -6.66 -3.30
CA THR A 189 -8.04 -6.15 -1.98
C THR A 189 -7.08 -4.98 -2.15
N VAL A 190 -7.40 -3.85 -1.50
CA VAL A 190 -6.53 -2.67 -1.44
C VAL A 190 -6.14 -2.44 0.01
N THR A 191 -4.83 -2.42 0.26
CA THR A 191 -4.26 -2.01 1.55
C THR A 191 -3.19 -0.95 1.32
N TYR A 192 -2.77 -0.27 2.39
CA TYR A 192 -1.72 0.73 2.32
C TYR A 192 -0.62 0.42 3.32
N GLU A 193 0.62 0.53 2.86
CA GLU A 193 1.81 0.49 3.71
C GLU A 193 2.35 1.92 3.85
N TYR A 194 2.75 2.27 5.07
CA TYR A 194 3.25 3.58 5.40
C TYR A 194 4.67 3.50 5.92
N ALA A 195 5.53 4.42 5.47
CA ALA A 195 6.89 4.59 5.98
C ALA A 195 7.12 6.06 6.37
N LEU A 196 7.76 6.28 7.51
CA LEU A 196 8.12 7.60 8.03
C LEU A 196 9.51 7.54 8.64
N THR A 197 10.42 8.40 8.16
CA THR A 197 11.76 8.58 8.72
C THR A 197 12.07 10.06 8.79
N VAL A 198 12.93 10.44 9.73
CA VAL A 198 13.42 11.82 9.91
C VAL A 198 14.94 11.82 10.06
N ASP A 199 15.57 12.85 9.57
CA ASP A 199 17.01 13.08 9.69
C ASP A 199 17.30 14.58 9.91
N PRO A 200 17.99 14.93 11.00
CA PRO A 200 18.52 14.09 12.08
C PRO A 200 17.43 13.59 13.03
N THR A 201 17.74 12.56 13.86
CA THR A 201 16.83 12.01 14.87
C THR A 201 16.87 12.75 16.22
N ALA A 202 17.78 13.69 16.38
CA ALA A 202 17.88 14.60 17.51
C ALA A 202 18.51 15.91 17.06
N VAL A 203 18.14 17.02 17.68
CA VAL A 203 18.66 18.35 17.34
C VAL A 203 19.18 19.04 18.59
N THR A 204 20.41 19.60 18.49
CA THR A 204 21.02 20.44 19.54
C THR A 204 21.24 21.83 18.98
N PHE A 205 20.76 22.83 19.70
CA PHE A 205 20.99 24.26 19.46
C PHE A 205 21.98 24.81 20.46
N ASP A 206 22.76 25.79 20.02
CA ASP A 206 23.55 26.58 20.93
C ASP A 206 22.69 27.53 21.76
N GLY A 207 23.26 28.12 22.84
CA GLY A 207 22.56 29.09 23.67
C GLY A 207 22.03 30.30 22.87
N ALA A 208 22.73 30.71 21.84
CA ALA A 208 22.31 31.81 20.96
C ALA A 208 21.04 31.52 20.14
N GLY A 209 20.57 30.26 20.14
CA GLY A 209 19.44 29.80 19.30
C GLY A 209 19.85 29.54 17.86
N GLY A 210 18.86 29.66 16.96
CA GLY A 210 19.09 29.48 15.52
C GLY A 210 18.11 28.49 14.89
N GLU A 211 18.46 28.03 13.69
CA GLU A 211 17.62 27.18 12.87
C GLU A 211 18.31 25.87 12.50
N LYS A 212 17.56 24.79 12.41
CA LYS A 212 18.02 23.45 12.00
C LYS A 212 16.99 22.79 11.13
N LEU A 213 17.39 22.40 9.93
CA LEU A 213 16.54 21.67 8.99
C LEU A 213 16.42 20.20 9.44
N VAL A 214 15.19 19.70 9.46
CA VAL A 214 14.85 18.28 9.63
C VAL A 214 14.24 17.79 8.34
N THR A 215 14.93 16.88 7.69
CA THR A 215 14.44 16.21 6.48
C THR A 215 13.48 15.09 6.85
N VAL A 216 12.31 15.08 6.23
CA VAL A 216 11.29 14.06 6.45
C VAL A 216 11.04 13.26 5.19
N THR A 217 11.18 11.95 5.30
CA THR A 217 10.73 11.02 4.26
C THR A 217 9.49 10.31 4.74
N SER A 218 8.37 10.65 4.12
CA SER A 218 7.05 10.10 4.43
C SER A 218 6.42 9.58 3.16
N THR A 219 6.10 8.29 3.14
CA THR A 219 5.52 7.64 1.96
C THR A 219 4.34 6.76 2.30
N ARG A 220 3.44 6.62 1.31
CA ARG A 220 2.36 5.65 1.29
C ARG A 220 2.51 4.78 0.05
N THR A 221 2.47 3.47 0.23
CA THR A 221 2.48 2.49 -0.87
C THR A 221 1.15 1.77 -0.92
N LYS A 222 0.43 1.90 -2.03
CA LYS A 222 -0.78 1.11 -2.29
C LYS A 222 -0.38 -0.33 -2.60
N VAL A 223 -1.03 -1.29 -1.96
CA VAL A 223 -0.87 -2.73 -2.23
C VAL A 223 -2.18 -3.23 -2.82
N LEU A 224 -2.16 -3.59 -4.09
CA LEU A 224 -3.31 -4.11 -4.83
C LEU A 224 -3.12 -5.62 -5.04
N ASN A 225 -4.06 -6.42 -4.51
CA ASN A 225 -4.01 -7.88 -4.62
C ASN A 225 -2.67 -8.50 -4.16
N GLY A 226 -2.05 -7.91 -3.13
CA GLY A 226 -0.74 -8.31 -2.60
C GLY A 226 0.46 -7.76 -3.39
N VAL A 227 0.25 -7.01 -4.47
CA VAL A 227 1.33 -6.40 -5.28
C VAL A 227 1.49 -4.94 -4.89
N LYS A 228 2.71 -4.58 -4.47
CA LYS A 228 3.06 -3.20 -4.14
C LYS A 228 3.14 -2.35 -5.40
N GLN A 229 2.46 -1.20 -5.36
CA GLN A 229 2.56 -0.17 -6.38
C GLN A 229 3.72 0.79 -6.07
N GLN A 230 3.93 1.79 -6.91
CA GLN A 230 4.92 2.83 -6.64
C GLN A 230 4.55 3.60 -5.37
N ALA A 231 5.55 3.82 -4.49
CA ALA A 231 5.38 4.64 -3.31
C ALA A 231 5.17 6.12 -3.70
N GLU A 232 4.23 6.76 -3.05
CA GLU A 232 3.96 8.19 -3.22
C GLU A 232 4.30 8.96 -1.95
N SER A 233 4.70 10.23 -2.09
CA SER A 233 4.92 11.12 -0.95
C SER A 233 3.61 11.33 -0.19
N TYR A 234 3.70 11.31 1.16
CA TYR A 234 2.52 11.41 2.00
C TYR A 234 2.66 12.49 3.08
N PRO A 235 1.63 13.32 3.31
CA PRO A 235 1.69 14.44 4.25
C PRO A 235 2.01 14.01 5.68
N THR A 236 2.68 14.92 6.41
CA THR A 236 2.98 14.76 7.83
C THR A 236 2.53 15.97 8.63
N ASN A 237 2.32 15.76 9.93
CA ASN A 237 2.09 16.79 10.93
C ASN A 237 3.23 16.75 11.94
N ILE A 238 3.52 17.91 12.56
CA ILE A 238 4.49 18.04 13.64
C ILE A 238 3.84 18.67 14.86
N GLU A 239 4.12 18.12 16.02
CA GLU A 239 3.80 18.70 17.34
C GLU A 239 5.11 18.99 18.09
N LEU A 240 5.25 20.19 18.62
CA LEU A 240 6.38 20.60 19.45
C LEU A 240 5.95 20.75 20.90
N ALA A 241 6.80 20.24 21.79
CA ALA A 241 6.73 20.47 23.23
C ALA A 241 8.09 21.00 23.70
N GLY A 242 8.07 21.99 24.61
CA GLY A 242 9.24 22.64 25.16
C GLY A 242 9.24 24.15 24.90
N GLU A 243 9.64 24.93 25.90
CA GLU A 243 9.68 26.38 25.82
C GLU A 243 10.84 26.86 24.94
N GLY A 244 10.59 27.88 24.12
CA GLY A 244 11.60 28.52 23.26
C GLY A 244 11.88 27.77 21.96
N PHE A 245 11.10 26.72 21.63
CA PHE A 245 11.19 26.03 20.35
C PHE A 245 9.98 26.33 19.48
N SER A 246 10.21 26.46 18.18
CA SER A 246 9.18 26.66 17.15
C SER A 246 9.60 25.96 15.84
N TYR A 247 8.74 25.98 14.83
CA TYR A 247 9.06 25.44 13.52
C TYR A 247 8.42 26.23 12.40
N GLU A 248 8.99 26.09 11.21
CA GLU A 248 8.40 26.48 9.94
C GLU A 248 8.36 25.28 9.01
N VAL A 249 7.31 25.19 8.18
CA VAL A 249 7.18 24.14 7.16
C VAL A 249 7.96 24.56 5.91
N SER A 250 8.80 23.66 5.42
CA SER A 250 9.60 23.85 4.20
C SER A 250 9.39 22.65 3.25
N GLY A 251 8.34 22.73 2.42
CA GLY A 251 7.91 21.60 1.61
C GLY A 251 7.45 20.43 2.47
N ASN A 252 8.10 19.28 2.36
CA ASN A 252 7.85 18.10 3.21
C ASN A 252 8.73 18.07 4.47
N ASN A 253 9.58 19.09 4.67
CA ASN A 253 10.55 19.17 5.74
C ASN A 253 10.11 20.20 6.80
N TYR A 254 10.80 20.18 7.94
CA TYR A 254 10.56 21.14 9.00
C TYR A 254 11.86 21.87 9.33
N ASN A 255 11.81 23.21 9.35
CA ASN A 255 12.89 24.03 9.85
C ASN A 255 12.61 24.35 11.31
N LEU A 256 13.28 23.63 12.22
CA LEU A 256 13.14 23.83 13.66
C LEU A 256 13.93 25.06 14.07
N LYS A 257 13.36 25.87 14.97
CA LYS A 257 13.95 27.10 15.48
C LYS A 257 14.03 27.04 17.00
N ALA A 258 15.09 27.60 17.54
CA ALA A 258 15.21 27.88 18.97
C ALA A 258 15.47 29.37 19.17
N GLU A 259 14.71 29.97 20.09
CA GLU A 259 14.99 31.33 20.58
C GLU A 259 16.29 31.37 21.39
N GLU A 260 16.86 32.57 21.63
CA GLU A 260 18.02 32.70 22.47
C GLU A 260 17.73 32.23 23.90
N ASN A 261 18.55 31.32 24.42
CA ASN A 261 18.58 30.94 25.82
C ASN A 261 19.54 31.84 26.59
N THR A 262 19.02 32.76 27.35
CA THR A 262 19.81 33.63 28.21
C THR A 262 20.07 33.07 29.62
N GLY A 263 19.47 31.90 29.90
CA GLY A 263 19.56 31.21 31.20
C GLY A 263 20.84 30.37 31.32
N THR A 264 21.18 30.06 32.58
CA THR A 264 22.33 29.22 32.93
C THR A 264 22.06 27.70 32.83
N SER A 265 20.84 27.32 32.46
CA SER A 265 20.44 25.94 32.36
C SER A 265 20.11 25.58 30.88
N GLN A 266 20.36 24.33 30.53
CA GLN A 266 19.96 23.77 29.27
C GLN A 266 18.42 23.73 29.19
N ARG A 267 17.87 23.99 27.99
CA ARG A 267 16.46 23.75 27.68
C ARG A 267 16.31 22.43 26.92
N THR A 268 15.22 21.73 27.14
CA THR A 268 14.87 20.51 26.41
C THR A 268 13.47 20.61 25.85
N GLY A 269 13.26 19.94 24.73
CA GLY A 269 11.96 19.82 24.08
C GLY A 269 11.84 18.52 23.34
N LYS A 270 10.68 18.31 22.72
CA LYS A 270 10.40 17.15 21.90
C LYS A 270 9.61 17.56 20.66
N ALA A 271 10.01 17.08 19.51
CA ALA A 271 9.22 17.12 18.28
C ALA A 271 8.63 15.74 18.01
N THR A 272 7.31 15.66 17.78
CA THR A 272 6.62 14.45 17.37
C THR A 272 6.12 14.66 15.95
N ILE A 273 6.67 13.93 15.00
CA ILE A 273 6.26 13.96 13.60
C ILE A 273 5.40 12.73 13.36
N SER A 274 4.22 12.94 12.78
CA SER A 274 3.22 11.89 12.54
C SER A 274 2.69 11.94 11.12
N GLN A 275 2.21 10.79 10.63
CA GLN A 275 1.47 10.71 9.37
C GLN A 275 0.15 9.93 9.58
N GLU A 276 -0.75 10.05 8.62
CA GLU A 276 -2.00 9.31 8.58
C GLU A 276 -1.80 7.81 8.67
N GLY A 277 -1.86 6.92 8.89
CA GLY A 277 -1.45 5.51 9.00
C GLY A 277 -0.83 5.17 10.35
N GLY A 278 -0.82 6.15 11.26
CA GLY A 278 -0.40 5.99 12.64
C GLY A 278 1.11 5.89 12.85
N LYS A 279 1.93 6.13 11.83
CA LYS A 279 3.38 6.20 12.00
C LYS A 279 3.77 7.50 12.68
N THR A 280 4.60 7.39 13.72
CA THR A 280 5.15 8.53 14.46
C THR A 280 6.65 8.36 14.66
N VAL A 281 7.37 9.47 14.62
CA VAL A 281 8.78 9.56 14.99
C VAL A 281 8.91 10.67 16.02
N GLN A 282 9.56 10.37 17.13
CA GLN A 282 9.89 11.36 18.17
C GLN A 282 11.35 11.73 18.11
N MET A 283 11.61 13.04 18.21
CA MET A 283 12.95 13.64 18.19
C MET A 283 13.15 14.46 19.45
N ASN A 284 14.28 14.29 20.11
CA ASN A 284 14.65 15.12 21.23
C ASN A 284 15.29 16.42 20.73
N LEU A 285 14.87 17.53 21.34
CA LEU A 285 15.42 18.85 21.13
C LEU A 285 16.18 19.25 22.40
N THR A 286 17.36 19.80 22.20
CA THR A 286 18.20 20.27 23.28
C THR A 286 18.73 21.65 22.90
N GLN A 287 18.73 22.58 23.82
CA GLN A 287 19.40 23.86 23.66
C GLN A 287 20.35 24.10 24.80
N ASN A 288 21.62 24.38 24.48
CA ASN A 288 22.63 24.65 25.48
C ASN A 288 22.28 25.89 26.34
N ALA A 289 22.81 25.91 27.54
CA ALA A 289 22.79 27.11 28.39
C ALA A 289 23.50 28.29 27.68
N ALA A 290 23.21 29.49 28.14
CA ALA A 290 23.91 30.68 27.70
C ALA A 290 25.40 30.56 27.91
N THR A 291 26.17 30.97 26.91
CA THR A 291 27.62 31.16 27.06
C THR A 291 27.89 32.57 27.60
N VAL A 292 28.45 32.65 28.81
CA VAL A 292 28.81 33.91 29.41
C VAL A 292 30.33 34.13 29.27
N THR A 293 30.71 35.26 28.72
CA THR A 293 32.09 35.69 28.58
C THR A 293 32.26 37.15 29.04
N TYR A 294 33.49 37.59 29.25
CA TYR A 294 33.80 38.97 29.63
C TYR A 294 34.93 39.52 28.74
N ASP A 295 34.68 40.71 28.18
CA ASP A 295 35.71 41.49 27.52
C ASP A 295 36.29 42.50 28.52
N TYR A 296 37.59 42.48 28.70
CA TYR A 296 38.30 43.36 29.60
C TYR A 296 39.03 44.45 28.84
N ALA A 297 38.90 45.69 29.30
CA ALA A 297 39.64 46.84 28.77
C ALA A 297 40.34 47.60 29.92
N LEU A 298 41.59 48.00 29.65
CA LEU A 298 42.36 48.88 30.50
C LEU A 298 43.04 49.90 29.62
N THR A 299 42.79 51.17 29.92
CA THR A 299 43.44 52.31 29.24
C THR A 299 43.99 53.31 30.27
N ALA A 300 45.08 53.95 29.93
CA ALA A 300 45.60 55.14 30.65
C ALA A 300 45.69 56.28 29.63
N ASP A 301 45.07 57.42 29.93
CA ASP A 301 44.89 58.50 28.96
C ASP A 301 46.21 59.15 28.52
N LEU A 302 47.18 59.16 29.44
CA LEU A 302 48.49 59.71 29.13
C LEU A 302 49.52 58.61 29.02
N GLN A 303 50.23 58.56 27.88
CA GLN A 303 51.36 57.66 27.72
C GLN A 303 52.64 58.14 28.37
N THR A 304 52.74 59.45 28.63
CA THR A 304 53.85 60.08 29.32
C THR A 304 53.36 61.18 30.22
N ILE A 305 53.86 61.18 31.45
CA ILE A 305 53.60 62.26 32.46
C ILE A 305 54.92 62.96 32.79
N GLN A 306 54.96 64.29 32.61
CA GLN A 306 56.07 65.07 32.94
C GLN A 306 55.90 65.76 34.30
N PHE A 307 56.86 65.66 35.20
CA PHE A 307 56.89 66.25 36.54
C PHE A 307 57.86 67.40 36.56
N ALA A 308 57.57 68.44 37.36
CA ALA A 308 58.47 69.54 37.64
C ALA A 308 59.66 69.10 38.50
N ALA A 309 60.81 69.77 38.41
CA ALA A 309 61.98 69.48 39.20
C ALA A 309 61.75 69.65 40.72
N ALA A 310 60.84 70.55 41.13
CA ALA A 310 60.50 70.79 42.52
C ALA A 310 59.72 69.61 43.19
N GLY A 311 59.42 68.57 42.41
CA GLY A 311 58.54 67.44 42.89
C GLY A 311 57.09 67.82 42.93
N GLU A 312 56.25 66.85 42.66
CA GLU A 312 54.81 67.00 42.68
C GLU A 312 54.12 65.66 42.67
N THR A 313 52.83 65.65 42.95
CA THR A 313 51.97 64.46 42.78
C THR A 313 51.04 64.65 41.57
N LYS A 314 51.00 63.67 40.69
CA LYS A 314 50.11 63.68 39.54
C LYS A 314 49.23 62.40 39.50
N SER A 315 48.06 62.55 38.94
CA SER A 315 47.08 61.43 38.82
C SER A 315 47.16 60.77 37.45
N LEU A 316 47.18 59.49 37.43
CA LEU A 316 46.91 58.66 36.22
C LEU A 316 45.42 58.69 35.92
N GLN A 317 45.04 58.95 34.70
CA GLN A 317 43.68 58.81 34.23
C GLN A 317 43.53 57.38 33.73
N VAL A 318 42.98 56.51 34.53
CA VAL A 318 42.83 55.06 34.23
C VAL A 318 41.37 54.69 34.10
N VAL A 319 41.05 54.04 33.00
CA VAL A 319 39.77 53.39 32.80
C VAL A 319 40.00 51.90 32.73
N SER A 320 39.45 51.14 33.67
CA SER A 320 39.55 49.73 33.75
C SER A 320 38.11 49.17 33.82
N THR A 321 37.69 48.38 32.83
CA THR A 321 36.33 47.90 32.72
C THR A 321 36.26 46.45 32.29
N ARG A 322 35.14 45.78 32.63
CA ARG A 322 34.71 44.52 32.02
C ARG A 322 33.34 44.67 31.41
N GLN A 323 33.15 44.18 30.19
CA GLN A 323 31.87 44.06 29.52
C GLN A 323 31.43 42.61 29.59
N LYS A 324 30.32 42.33 30.27
CA LYS A 324 29.66 41.00 30.21
C LYS A 324 29.08 40.80 28.84
N LYS A 325 29.26 39.60 28.33
CA LYS A 325 28.60 39.10 27.09
C LYS A 325 27.83 37.83 27.40
N VAL A 326 26.62 37.75 26.84
CA VAL A 326 25.79 36.55 26.85
C VAL A 326 25.61 36.14 25.40
N ASN A 327 25.97 34.90 25.06
CA ASN A 327 25.95 34.39 23.70
C ASN A 327 26.65 35.33 22.67
N GLY A 328 27.77 35.97 23.11
CA GLY A 328 28.52 36.87 22.28
C GLY A 328 27.99 38.31 22.17
N LYS A 329 26.82 38.62 22.69
CA LYS A 329 26.21 39.96 22.72
C LYS A 329 26.47 40.66 24.05
N ASN A 330 26.69 41.98 24.03
CA ASN A 330 26.85 42.74 25.25
C ASN A 330 25.59 42.67 26.13
N ASP A 331 25.79 42.34 27.38
CA ASP A 331 24.74 42.28 28.42
C ASP A 331 24.98 43.38 29.47
N GLY A 332 24.16 44.43 29.41
CA GLY A 332 24.29 45.62 30.22
C GLY A 332 25.45 46.53 29.81
N SER A 333 25.73 47.54 30.70
CA SER A 333 26.86 48.47 30.52
C SER A 333 28.14 47.87 31.08
N PRO A 334 29.34 48.33 30.59
CA PRO A 334 30.58 47.90 31.14
C PRO A 334 30.69 48.26 32.63
N MET A 335 31.16 47.31 33.42
CA MET A 335 31.38 47.50 34.88
C MET A 335 32.84 47.87 35.14
N THR A 336 33.08 48.77 36.11
CA THR A 336 34.42 49.12 36.55
C THR A 336 35.11 47.93 37.23
N VAL A 337 36.34 47.68 36.88
CA VAL A 337 37.22 46.67 37.49
C VAL A 337 38.38 47.38 38.21
N GLY A 338 38.73 46.88 39.38
CA GLY A 338 39.90 47.41 40.13
C GLY A 338 41.20 47.21 39.38
N TYR A 339 42.17 47.98 39.71
CA TYR A 339 43.55 47.87 39.21
C TYR A 339 44.55 48.16 40.30
N THR A 340 45.81 47.75 40.07
CA THR A 340 46.97 48.06 40.92
C THR A 340 47.99 48.77 40.07
N THR A 341 48.79 49.64 40.73
CA THR A 341 49.85 50.38 40.05
C THR A 341 51.17 50.11 40.72
N VAL A 342 52.19 49.80 39.88
CA VAL A 342 53.58 49.68 40.32
C VAL A 342 54.39 50.81 39.64
N VAL A 343 54.99 51.63 40.48
CA VAL A 343 55.87 52.74 39.99
C VAL A 343 57.31 52.33 40.17
N SER A 344 58.13 52.60 39.15
CA SER A 344 59.56 52.35 39.17
C SER A 344 60.32 53.54 38.56
N GLY A 345 61.54 53.69 38.97
CA GLY A 345 62.43 54.77 38.56
C GLY A 345 62.85 55.59 39.78
N THR A 346 64.11 56.06 39.80
CA THR A 346 64.67 56.80 40.90
C THR A 346 63.88 58.09 41.15
N GLY A 347 63.42 58.30 42.42
CA GLY A 347 62.63 59.45 42.84
C GLY A 347 61.22 59.51 42.38
N PHE A 348 60.65 58.36 41.91
CA PHE A 348 59.23 58.18 41.66
C PHE A 348 58.72 57.12 42.57
N THR A 349 57.54 57.37 43.18
CA THR A 349 56.88 56.44 44.06
C THR A 349 55.39 56.47 43.77
N LYS A 350 54.67 55.35 44.16
CA LYS A 350 53.24 55.35 44.18
C LYS A 350 52.73 56.25 45.32
N GLY A 351 51.76 57.08 45.01
CA GLY A 351 51.08 57.87 46.03
C GLY A 351 50.10 57.09 46.92
N SER A 352 49.21 57.81 47.59
CA SER A 352 48.26 57.21 48.50
C SER A 352 47.11 56.42 47.80
N THR A 353 46.96 56.58 46.52
CA THR A 353 45.96 55.91 45.70
C THR A 353 46.55 55.14 44.56
N GLU A 354 45.87 54.18 43.99
CA GLU A 354 46.33 53.39 42.80
C GLU A 354 46.53 54.27 41.52
N TYR A 355 45.98 55.46 41.50
CA TYR A 355 46.01 56.35 40.37
C TYR A 355 46.99 57.57 40.65
N SER A 356 47.78 57.60 41.71
CA SER A 356 48.63 58.68 42.01
C SER A 356 50.09 58.28 41.94
N VAL A 357 50.91 59.15 41.35
CA VAL A 357 52.34 59.04 41.29
C VAL A 357 52.97 60.30 41.88
N VAL A 358 53.91 60.12 42.79
CA VAL A 358 54.67 61.17 43.45
C VAL A 358 56.10 61.21 42.85
N ALA A 359 56.56 62.38 42.45
CA ALA A 359 57.93 62.63 42.11
C ALA A 359 58.57 63.47 43.22
N GLU A 360 59.71 63.03 43.79
CA GLU A 360 60.49 63.77 44.79
C GLU A 360 61.20 64.94 44.14
N VAL A 361 61.72 65.88 44.92
CA VAL A 361 62.54 66.98 44.39
C VAL A 361 63.73 66.41 43.61
N ASN A 362 63.99 66.94 42.40
CA ASN A 362 65.11 66.59 41.56
C ASN A 362 66.13 67.78 41.55
N THR A 363 67.30 67.54 42.06
CA THR A 363 68.44 68.55 42.07
C THR A 363 69.49 68.19 41.03
N GLY A 364 69.30 67.21 40.23
CA GLY A 364 70.23 66.69 39.23
C GLY A 364 69.66 66.70 37.80
N ALA A 365 70.26 65.89 36.94
CA ALA A 365 69.79 65.74 35.56
C ALA A 365 68.34 65.22 35.45
N GLN A 366 67.72 65.39 34.27
CA GLN A 366 66.47 64.84 33.95
C GLN A 366 66.45 63.34 34.25
N ARG A 367 65.37 62.86 34.88
CA ARG A 367 65.21 61.46 35.22
C ARG A 367 63.90 60.90 34.65
N THR A 368 63.87 59.60 34.48
CA THR A 368 62.74 58.86 33.91
C THR A 368 62.38 57.71 34.79
N GLY A 369 61.10 57.26 34.67
CA GLY A 369 60.53 56.12 35.35
C GLY A 369 59.32 55.56 34.57
N THR A 370 58.69 54.62 35.14
CA THR A 370 57.44 54.06 34.58
C THR A 370 56.42 53.79 35.67
N ALA A 371 55.15 53.95 35.35
CA ALA A 371 54.00 53.44 36.14
C ALA A 371 53.29 52.33 35.31
N VAL A 372 53.36 51.13 35.82
CA VAL A 372 52.64 49.99 35.23
C VAL A 372 51.34 49.73 35.95
N VAL A 373 50.24 49.99 35.29
CA VAL A 373 48.90 49.71 35.77
C VAL A 373 48.49 48.32 35.33
N THR A 374 48.00 47.49 36.23
CA THR A 374 47.55 46.13 35.95
C THR A 374 46.12 45.97 36.49
N ALA A 375 45.17 45.60 35.62
CA ALA A 375 43.79 45.25 36.01
C ALA A 375 43.84 44.03 36.92
N VAL A 376 42.97 44.00 37.95
CA VAL A 376 42.89 42.86 38.87
C VAL A 376 42.17 41.63 38.20
N GLU A 377 41.55 41.85 37.08
CA GLU A 377 40.91 40.82 36.27
C GLU A 377 41.29 40.98 34.76
N GLY A 378 41.39 39.87 34.02
CA GLY A 378 41.58 39.88 32.55
C GLY A 378 43.01 40.20 32.10
N ASP A 379 44.02 40.22 32.99
CA ASP A 379 45.46 40.33 32.73
C ASP A 379 45.86 41.53 31.85
N LYS A 380 45.02 42.59 31.85
CA LYS A 380 45.34 43.82 31.04
C LYS A 380 46.35 44.70 31.78
N LYS A 381 47.32 45.24 31.03
CA LYS A 381 48.33 46.16 31.54
C LYS A 381 48.42 47.39 30.65
N ALA A 382 48.67 48.53 31.29
CA ALA A 382 49.03 49.78 30.62
C ALA A 382 50.25 50.35 31.26
N THR A 383 51.18 50.85 30.46
CA THR A 383 52.44 51.50 30.95
C THR A 383 52.35 52.95 30.63
N VAL A 384 52.62 53.79 31.65
CA VAL A 384 52.73 55.23 31.53
C VAL A 384 54.20 55.59 31.80
N ASN A 385 54.81 56.25 30.85
CA ASN A 385 56.17 56.77 31.04
C ASN A 385 56.19 58.02 31.93
N LEU A 386 57.12 58.08 32.83
CA LEU A 386 57.30 59.20 33.75
C LEU A 386 58.64 59.94 33.38
N THR A 387 58.54 61.24 33.29
CA THR A 387 59.73 62.08 33.08
C THR A 387 59.68 63.17 34.11
N GLN A 388 60.88 63.57 34.66
CA GLN A 388 60.96 64.71 35.54
C GLN A 388 62.06 65.61 35.07
N LEU A 389 61.81 66.92 35.01
CA LEU A 389 62.75 67.93 34.56
C LEU A 389 64.02 67.96 35.45
N ALA A 390 65.14 68.36 34.86
CA ALA A 390 66.35 68.59 35.61
C ALA A 390 66.20 69.73 36.63
N GLY A 391 66.82 69.58 37.77
CA GLY A 391 66.93 70.66 38.75
C GLY A 391 67.83 71.76 38.25
N ALA A 392 67.60 72.96 38.79
CA ALA A 392 68.46 74.08 38.50
C ALA A 392 69.71 74.01 39.32
#